data_604e53352f68faf99bd1915bf8687712
#
_entry.id   604e53352f68faf99bd1915bf8687712
#
_cell.length_a   1.000
_cell.length_b   1.000
_cell.length_c   1.000
_cell.angle_alpha   90.00
_cell.angle_beta   90.00
_cell.angle_gamma   90.00
#
_symmetry.space_group_name_H-M   'P 1'
#
loop_
_entity.id
_entity.type
_entity.pdbx_description
1 polymer ?
#
loop_
_entity_poly.entity_id
_entity_poly.type
_entity_poly.pdbx_seq_one_letter_code
_entity_poly.pdbx_strand_id
1 'polypeptide(L)'
;MAKKVMGQIKLQVPAGSATPSPPIGPALGQRGVNIMEFCKAFNAQSQDMEKGSPIPVVITYYADKSFSFVMKTPPVSYFLKKMAGIKSGAKTPGRGSAGKISKADIRKIAEAKMKDLNANDVESAMLMIEGSARSMGLEVAG
;
A
#
# COMPACT_ATOMS: atom_id res chain seq x y z
N MET A 1 19.45 -23.51 -4.97
CA MET A 1 18.96 -24.11 -3.71
C MET A 1 17.99 -23.17 -3.02
N ALA A 2 16.93 -23.73 -2.44
CA ALA A 2 15.98 -22.94 -1.68
C ALA A 2 16.60 -22.49 -0.36
N LYS A 3 16.60 -21.18 -0.11
CA LYS A 3 17.07 -20.62 1.15
C LYS A 3 15.99 -20.78 2.23
N LYS A 4 16.41 -20.97 3.45
CA LYS A 4 15.46 -21.07 4.56
C LYS A 4 14.88 -19.70 4.87
N VAL A 5 13.56 -19.56 4.73
CA VAL A 5 12.86 -18.32 5.06
C VAL A 5 12.75 -18.18 6.58
N MET A 6 13.28 -17.10 7.13
CA MET A 6 13.18 -16.80 8.57
C MET A 6 11.88 -16.07 8.89
N GLY A 7 11.36 -15.30 7.94
CA GLY A 7 10.11 -14.59 8.13
C GLY A 7 9.87 -13.55 7.06
N GLN A 8 8.80 -12.80 7.25
CA GLN A 8 8.40 -11.72 6.34
C GLN A 8 8.13 -10.43 7.13
N ILE A 9 8.43 -9.31 6.49
CA ILE A 9 8.18 -7.99 7.03
C ILE A 9 7.30 -7.24 6.04
N LYS A 10 6.20 -6.66 6.52
CA LYS A 10 5.30 -5.85 5.69
C LYS A 10 5.44 -4.39 6.08
N LEU A 11 5.74 -3.54 5.11
CA LEU A 11 5.94 -2.11 5.33
C LEU A 11 5.23 -1.30 4.25
N GLN A 12 4.93 -0.04 4.56
CA GLN A 12 4.52 0.95 3.58
C GLN A 12 5.64 1.97 3.45
N VAL A 13 6.16 2.13 2.24
CA VAL A 13 7.32 2.99 1.98
C VAL A 13 6.94 4.00 0.89
N PRO A 14 7.22 5.29 1.08
CA PRO A 14 6.99 6.28 0.02
C PRO A 14 7.82 5.97 -1.23
N ALA A 15 7.19 5.99 -2.39
CA ALA A 15 7.85 5.69 -3.66
C ALA A 15 9.01 6.65 -3.92
N GLY A 16 10.17 6.11 -4.25
CA GLY A 16 11.37 6.89 -4.55
C GLY A 16 12.01 7.59 -3.35
N SER A 17 11.50 7.37 -2.15
CA SER A 17 11.92 8.08 -0.94
C SER A 17 12.22 7.15 0.24
N ALA A 18 12.62 5.92 -0.04
CA ALA A 18 13.01 4.99 1.03
C ALA A 18 14.29 5.48 1.72
N THR A 19 14.24 5.59 3.04
CA THR A 19 15.35 6.04 3.86
C THR A 19 15.54 5.11 5.06
N PRO A 20 16.75 5.10 5.68
CA PRO A 20 16.98 4.29 6.88
C PRO A 20 16.25 4.77 8.13
N SER A 21 15.53 5.89 8.05
CA SER A 21 14.75 6.40 9.19
C SER A 21 13.49 5.58 9.41
N PRO A 22 12.83 5.69 10.60
CA PRO A 22 11.57 4.98 10.83
C PRO A 22 10.55 5.26 9.72
N PRO A 23 9.71 4.26 9.34
CA PRO A 23 9.59 2.92 9.95
C PRO A 23 10.54 1.85 9.39
N ILE A 24 11.35 2.16 8.40
CA ILE A 24 12.16 1.17 7.67
C ILE A 24 13.34 0.68 8.51
N GLY A 25 14.10 1.61 9.08
CA GLY A 25 15.31 1.29 9.83
C GLY A 25 15.06 0.29 10.97
N PRO A 26 14.20 0.63 11.94
CA PRO A 26 13.92 -0.29 13.06
C PRO A 26 13.35 -1.63 12.61
N ALA A 27 12.45 -1.66 11.64
CA ALA A 27 11.82 -2.89 11.18
C ALA A 27 12.83 -3.85 10.55
N LEU A 28 13.73 -3.36 9.73
CA LEU A 28 14.75 -4.17 9.07
C LEU A 28 15.92 -4.46 10.00
N GLY A 29 16.31 -3.50 10.82
CA GLY A 29 17.40 -3.64 11.77
C GLY A 29 17.18 -4.76 12.78
N GLN A 30 15.98 -4.89 13.31
CA GLN A 30 15.61 -5.97 14.24
C GLN A 30 15.75 -7.35 13.63
N ARG A 31 15.66 -7.47 12.31
CA ARG A 31 15.74 -8.73 11.59
C ARG A 31 17.11 -8.98 10.96
N GLY A 32 18.05 -8.06 11.14
CA GLY A 32 19.40 -8.20 10.60
C GLY A 32 19.49 -8.01 9.08
N VAL A 33 18.52 -7.38 8.47
CA VAL A 33 18.50 -7.11 7.02
C VAL A 33 19.28 -5.84 6.72
N ASN A 34 20.02 -5.81 5.60
CA ASN A 34 20.78 -4.65 5.18
C ASN A 34 19.82 -3.53 4.70
N ILE A 35 19.68 -2.51 5.52
CA ILE A 35 18.75 -1.40 5.30
C ILE A 35 19.11 -0.61 4.05
N MET A 36 20.40 -0.27 3.89
CA MET A 36 20.86 0.55 2.76
C MET A 36 20.64 -0.14 1.42
N GLU A 37 20.93 -1.44 1.37
CA GLU A 37 20.72 -2.24 0.17
C GLU A 37 19.24 -2.27 -0.23
N PHE A 38 18.36 -2.45 0.75
CA PHE A 38 16.91 -2.41 0.53
C PHE A 38 16.48 -1.04 0.00
N CYS A 39 16.93 0.04 0.63
CA CYS A 39 16.56 1.39 0.21
C CYS A 39 17.00 1.68 -1.22
N LYS A 40 18.20 1.30 -1.59
CA LYS A 40 18.72 1.48 -2.96
C LYS A 40 17.90 0.69 -3.97
N ALA A 41 17.63 -0.60 -3.70
CA ALA A 41 16.87 -1.46 -4.59
C ALA A 41 15.44 -0.97 -4.74
N PHE A 42 14.79 -0.60 -3.63
CA PHE A 42 13.43 -0.08 -3.64
C PHE A 42 13.33 1.23 -4.44
N ASN A 43 14.22 2.18 -4.17
CA ASN A 43 14.21 3.46 -4.87
C ASN A 43 14.42 3.27 -6.38
N ALA A 44 15.30 2.37 -6.78
CA ALA A 44 15.53 2.06 -8.20
C ALA A 44 14.26 1.49 -8.85
N GLN A 45 13.57 0.57 -8.19
CA GLN A 45 12.36 -0.05 -8.74
C GLN A 45 11.14 0.86 -8.70
N SER A 46 11.09 1.81 -7.77
CA SER A 46 9.95 2.70 -7.61
C SER A 46 10.09 4.04 -8.35
N GLN A 47 11.15 4.24 -9.14
CA GLN A 47 11.36 5.49 -9.88
C GLN A 47 10.21 5.82 -10.83
N ASP A 48 9.61 4.79 -11.43
CA ASP A 48 8.51 4.95 -12.40
C ASP A 48 7.17 5.20 -11.73
N MET A 49 7.11 5.12 -10.41
CA MET A 49 5.88 5.32 -9.66
C MET A 49 5.76 6.77 -9.20
N GLU A 50 4.54 7.17 -8.87
CA GLU A 50 4.27 8.50 -8.33
C GLU A 50 5.03 8.71 -7.03
N LYS A 51 5.91 9.71 -6.99
CA LYS A 51 6.71 10.02 -5.80
C LYS A 51 5.83 10.38 -4.61
N GLY A 52 6.18 9.83 -3.46
CA GLY A 52 5.43 10.08 -2.23
C GLY A 52 4.21 9.19 -2.04
N SER A 53 3.82 8.39 -3.04
CA SER A 53 2.73 7.43 -2.85
C SER A 53 3.21 6.29 -1.94
N PRO A 54 2.40 5.90 -0.93
CA PRO A 54 2.77 4.80 -0.06
C PRO A 54 2.66 3.48 -0.83
N ILE A 55 3.77 2.75 -0.88
CA ILE A 55 3.84 1.47 -1.57
C ILE A 55 3.96 0.36 -0.54
N PRO A 56 2.98 -0.55 -0.45
CA PRO A 56 3.10 -1.72 0.43
C PRO A 56 4.19 -2.64 -0.11
N VAL A 57 5.12 -3.01 0.76
CA VAL A 57 6.24 -3.89 0.42
C VAL A 57 6.22 -5.09 1.34
N VAL A 58 6.31 -6.29 0.78
CA VAL A 58 6.49 -7.52 1.55
C VAL A 58 7.93 -7.95 1.37
N ILE A 59 8.69 -7.92 2.46
CA ILE A 59 10.10 -8.28 2.46
C ILE A 59 10.25 -9.65 3.09
N THR A 60 10.80 -10.60 2.34
CA THR A 60 11.12 -11.94 2.85
C THR A 60 12.60 -11.99 3.16
N TYR A 61 12.96 -12.31 4.41
CA TYR A 61 14.35 -12.44 4.83
C TYR A 61 14.71 -13.90 5.11
N TYR A 62 15.97 -14.23 4.84
CA TYR A 62 16.48 -15.61 4.89
C TYR A 62 17.55 -15.77 5.96
N ALA A 63 17.86 -17.03 6.27
CA ALA A 63 18.83 -17.39 7.32
C ALA A 63 20.25 -16.85 7.03
N ASP A 64 20.61 -16.67 5.78
CA ASP A 64 21.92 -16.15 5.35
C ASP A 64 21.98 -14.61 5.33
N LYS A 65 20.98 -13.94 5.92
CA LYS A 65 20.85 -12.47 5.96
C LYS A 65 20.53 -11.84 4.62
N SER A 66 20.27 -12.64 3.58
CA SER A 66 19.78 -12.11 2.31
C SER A 66 18.27 -11.84 2.43
N PHE A 67 17.76 -11.08 1.48
CA PHE A 67 16.33 -10.73 1.45
C PHE A 67 15.84 -10.64 0.01
N SER A 68 14.53 -10.79 -0.15
CA SER A 68 13.84 -10.45 -1.38
C SER A 68 12.61 -9.64 -1.00
N PHE A 69 12.11 -8.81 -1.91
CA PHE A 69 10.92 -8.02 -1.63
C PHE A 69 10.03 -7.93 -2.87
N VAL A 70 8.74 -7.76 -2.61
CA VAL A 70 7.72 -7.58 -3.63
C VAL A 70 6.99 -6.27 -3.35
N MET A 71 6.94 -5.39 -4.33
CA MET A 71 6.17 -4.15 -4.24
C MET A 71 4.76 -4.41 -4.75
N LYS A 72 3.78 -3.90 -4.02
CA LYS A 72 2.37 -3.99 -4.38
C LYS A 72 1.84 -2.62 -4.79
N THR A 73 0.62 -2.58 -5.30
CA THR A 73 -0.04 -1.31 -5.61
C THR A 73 -0.32 -0.53 -4.33
N PRO A 74 -0.38 0.82 -4.38
CA PRO A 74 -0.73 1.63 -3.21
C PRO A 74 -2.03 1.16 -2.55
N PRO A 75 -2.19 1.38 -1.22
CA PRO A 75 -3.40 0.94 -0.52
C PRO A 75 -4.64 1.64 -1.06
N VAL A 76 -5.79 0.97 -0.92
CA VAL A 76 -7.09 1.51 -1.36
C VAL A 76 -7.36 2.87 -0.71
N SER A 77 -7.00 3.02 0.56
CA SER A 77 -7.20 4.30 1.27
C SER A 77 -6.47 5.47 0.60
N TYR A 78 -5.28 5.24 0.05
CA TYR A 78 -4.55 6.26 -0.69
C TYR A 78 -5.32 6.71 -1.94
N PHE A 79 -5.79 5.75 -2.73
CA PHE A 79 -6.58 6.04 -3.93
C PHE A 79 -7.88 6.76 -3.60
N LEU A 80 -8.57 6.34 -2.54
CA LEU A 80 -9.81 6.96 -2.11
C LEU A 80 -9.60 8.41 -1.69
N LYS A 81 -8.56 8.69 -0.92
CA LYS A 81 -8.22 10.06 -0.52
C LYS A 81 -7.87 10.92 -1.72
N LYS A 82 -7.13 10.39 -2.67
CA LYS A 82 -6.74 11.10 -3.89
C LYS A 82 -7.95 11.43 -4.76
N MET A 83 -8.84 10.46 -4.97
CA MET A 83 -10.05 10.66 -5.79
C MET A 83 -11.05 11.58 -5.14
N ALA A 84 -11.19 11.52 -3.82
CA ALA A 84 -12.07 12.39 -3.06
C ALA A 84 -11.48 13.79 -2.80
N GLY A 85 -10.19 13.96 -3.05
CA GLY A 85 -9.51 15.24 -2.85
C GLY A 85 -9.30 15.61 -1.38
N ILE A 86 -9.24 14.65 -0.48
CA ILE A 86 -9.08 14.88 0.96
C ILE A 86 -7.71 14.38 1.45
N LYS A 87 -7.22 15.00 2.52
CA LYS A 87 -5.92 14.62 3.13
C LYS A 87 -6.03 13.43 4.07
N SER A 88 -7.16 13.31 4.74
CA SER A 88 -7.40 12.23 5.70
C SER A 88 -8.87 11.86 5.73
N GLY A 89 -9.17 10.66 6.22
CA GLY A 89 -10.55 10.22 6.42
C GLY A 89 -11.25 10.97 7.55
N ALA A 90 -12.52 10.64 7.77
CA ALA A 90 -13.31 11.27 8.83
C ALA A 90 -12.79 10.86 10.21
N LYS A 91 -12.85 11.79 11.16
CA LYS A 91 -12.51 11.51 12.56
C LYS A 91 -13.53 10.56 13.20
N THR A 92 -14.78 10.68 12.77
CA THR A 92 -15.90 9.87 13.28
C THR A 92 -16.62 9.20 12.11
N PRO A 93 -16.03 8.13 11.53
CA PRO A 93 -16.69 7.43 10.44
C PRO A 93 -18.04 6.87 10.84
N GLY A 94 -19.02 6.99 9.95
CA GLY A 94 -20.38 6.55 10.22
C GLY A 94 -21.28 7.61 10.83
N ARG A 95 -20.71 8.69 11.36
CA ARG A 95 -21.47 9.81 11.92
C ARG A 95 -21.43 11.07 11.08
N GLY A 96 -20.36 11.22 10.29
CA GLY A 96 -20.19 12.35 9.41
C GLY A 96 -19.42 11.95 8.15
N SER A 97 -19.50 12.76 7.12
CA SER A 97 -18.82 12.52 5.85
C SER A 97 -17.59 13.42 5.72
N ALA A 98 -16.44 12.83 5.41
CA ALA A 98 -15.23 13.58 5.10
C ALA A 98 -15.18 14.00 3.63
N GLY A 99 -15.97 13.38 2.77
CA GLY A 99 -16.01 13.66 1.34
C GLY A 99 -16.92 12.68 0.63
N LYS A 100 -17.00 12.81 -0.68
CA LYS A 100 -17.81 11.93 -1.53
C LYS A 100 -16.95 11.29 -2.60
N ILE A 101 -17.30 10.10 -3.01
CA ILE A 101 -16.64 9.40 -4.11
C ILE A 101 -17.72 8.75 -4.99
N SER A 102 -17.53 8.81 -6.30
CA SER A 102 -18.48 8.21 -7.24
C SER A 102 -18.15 6.75 -7.50
N LYS A 103 -19.16 5.98 -7.94
CA LYS A 103 -18.94 4.59 -8.34
C LYS A 103 -17.98 4.47 -9.52
N ALA A 104 -17.95 5.45 -10.41
CA ALA A 104 -17.00 5.48 -11.51
C ALA A 104 -15.55 5.56 -11.01
N ASP A 105 -15.28 6.38 -9.99
CA ASP A 105 -13.97 6.46 -9.37
C ASP A 105 -13.59 5.17 -8.66
N ILE A 106 -14.55 4.55 -7.96
CA ILE A 106 -14.36 3.25 -7.31
C ILE A 106 -13.98 2.19 -8.34
N ARG A 107 -14.62 2.19 -9.50
CA ARG A 107 -14.32 1.27 -10.58
C ARG A 107 -12.89 1.44 -11.09
N LYS A 108 -12.44 2.69 -11.26
CA LYS A 108 -11.06 2.99 -11.67
C LYS A 108 -10.04 2.44 -10.68
N ILE A 109 -10.31 2.61 -9.39
CA ILE A 109 -9.45 2.08 -8.32
C ILE A 109 -9.44 0.56 -8.38
N ALA A 110 -10.60 -0.07 -8.55
CA ALA A 110 -10.72 -1.52 -8.62
C ALA A 110 -9.92 -2.08 -9.80
N GLU A 111 -10.01 -1.47 -10.97
CA GLU A 111 -9.27 -1.90 -12.16
C GLU A 111 -7.76 -1.77 -11.95
N ALA A 112 -7.32 -0.68 -11.35
CA ALA A 112 -5.90 -0.45 -11.08
C ALA A 112 -5.32 -1.44 -10.07
N LYS A 113 -6.14 -1.92 -9.13
CA LYS A 113 -5.70 -2.77 -8.02
C LYS A 113 -6.06 -4.26 -8.20
N MET A 114 -6.69 -4.64 -9.30
CA MET A 114 -7.16 -6.03 -9.52
C MET A 114 -6.04 -7.07 -9.35
N LYS A 115 -4.82 -6.75 -9.76
CA LYS A 115 -3.68 -7.67 -9.67
C LYS A 115 -3.30 -8.03 -8.24
N ASP A 116 -3.64 -7.19 -7.26
CA ASP A 116 -3.34 -7.41 -5.84
C ASP A 116 -4.56 -7.85 -5.03
N LEU A 117 -5.75 -7.80 -5.62
CA LEU A 117 -6.99 -8.14 -4.93
C LEU A 117 -7.37 -9.60 -5.14
N ASN A 118 -8.04 -10.15 -4.14
CA ASN A 118 -8.59 -11.51 -4.17
C ASN A 118 -10.02 -11.54 -4.77
N ALA A 119 -10.36 -10.56 -5.58
CA ALA A 119 -11.66 -10.47 -6.22
C ALA A 119 -11.64 -11.20 -7.56
N ASN A 120 -12.72 -11.90 -7.89
CA ASN A 120 -12.83 -12.63 -9.14
C ASN A 120 -13.17 -11.73 -10.33
N ASP A 121 -13.82 -10.61 -10.08
CA ASP A 121 -14.21 -9.64 -11.10
C ASP A 121 -14.16 -8.21 -10.57
N VAL A 122 -14.32 -7.23 -11.47
CA VAL A 122 -14.27 -5.82 -11.11
C VAL A 122 -15.40 -5.42 -10.16
N GLU A 123 -16.58 -5.99 -10.33
CA GLU A 123 -17.73 -5.67 -9.47
C GLU A 123 -17.48 -6.09 -8.03
N SER A 124 -16.94 -7.28 -7.80
CA SER A 124 -16.56 -7.75 -6.48
C SER A 124 -15.47 -6.85 -5.87
N ALA A 125 -14.49 -6.44 -6.66
CA ALA A 125 -13.46 -5.50 -6.22
C ALA A 125 -14.05 -4.15 -5.83
N MET A 126 -15.03 -3.65 -6.58
CA MET A 126 -15.73 -2.41 -6.26
C MET A 126 -16.42 -2.48 -4.89
N LEU A 127 -17.07 -3.60 -4.57
CA LEU A 127 -17.70 -3.80 -3.26
C LEU A 127 -16.68 -3.72 -2.12
N MET A 128 -15.50 -4.31 -2.28
CA MET A 128 -14.41 -4.24 -1.31
C MET A 128 -13.97 -2.78 -1.09
N ILE A 129 -13.84 -2.03 -2.17
CA ILE A 129 -13.42 -0.62 -2.13
C ILE A 129 -14.50 0.26 -1.51
N GLU A 130 -15.77 0.01 -1.82
CA GLU A 130 -16.89 0.72 -1.19
C GLU A 130 -16.89 0.53 0.32
N GLY A 131 -16.62 -0.69 0.80
CA GLY A 131 -16.50 -0.97 2.22
C GLY A 131 -15.37 -0.16 2.86
N SER A 132 -14.22 -0.07 2.20
CA SER A 132 -13.09 0.75 2.67
C SER A 132 -13.46 2.23 2.70
N ALA A 133 -14.16 2.73 1.68
CA ALA A 133 -14.61 4.12 1.63
C ALA A 133 -15.56 4.44 2.80
N ARG A 134 -16.48 3.57 3.09
CA ARG A 134 -17.40 3.73 4.24
C ARG A 134 -16.65 3.76 5.56
N SER A 135 -15.65 2.89 5.72
CA SER A 135 -14.83 2.86 6.93
C SER A 135 -14.00 4.12 7.11
N MET A 136 -13.70 4.83 6.03
CA MET A 136 -12.99 6.10 6.06
C MET A 136 -13.93 7.31 6.25
N GLY A 137 -15.23 7.07 6.27
CA GLY A 137 -16.22 8.13 6.37
C GLY A 137 -16.51 8.82 5.04
N LEU A 138 -16.21 8.17 3.91
CA LEU A 138 -16.55 8.67 2.58
C LEU A 138 -17.96 8.23 2.19
N GLU A 139 -18.69 9.12 1.52
CA GLU A 139 -20.02 8.85 1.01
C GLU A 139 -19.90 8.35 -0.44
N VAL A 140 -20.49 7.20 -0.72
CA VAL A 140 -20.47 6.63 -2.07
C VAL A 140 -21.70 7.14 -2.83
N ALA A 141 -21.45 7.88 -3.91
CA ALA A 141 -22.48 8.48 -4.74
C ALA A 141 -22.64 7.72 -6.07
N GLY A 142 -23.82 7.67 -6.56
CA GLY A 142 -24.13 7.12 -7.87
C GLY A 142 -24.37 5.69 -7.96
#